data_7b4df4b5e49b8733261c4ef55f0884ab
#
_entry.id   7b4df4b5e49b8733261c4ef55f0884ab
#
_cell.length_a   1.000
_cell.length_b   1.000
_cell.length_c   1.000
_cell.angle_alpha   90.00
_cell.angle_beta   90.00
_cell.angle_gamma   90.00
#
_symmetry.space_group_name_H-M   'P 1'
#
loop_
_entity.id
_entity.type
_entity.pdbx_description
1 polymer ?
#
loop_
_entity_poly.entity_id
_entity_poly.type
_entity_poly.pdbx_seq_one_letter_code
_entity_poly.pdbx_strand_id
1 'polypeptide(L)'
;ESKDKLSGDAKRAMDEFEQTGGEVERWSPEIELNADWIVDAIFGIGLNRKLEMLHQDVIHAINQSESKVLSIDIPSGLCGSTGKIFGSAVRADLTTTYVGKKSGLYLDSGPDCAGKIFFSDLDIDESFYSKSSPVIQIISESDVSDVLVHRNQTTHKGDHGHVLMIGGNNGMEGAIRIAAEASLRAGSGLVSVLSTSQSCEIINQIRPEVMCHDASKLGSV
;
A
#
# COMPACT_ATOMS: atom_id res chain seq x y z
N GLU A 1 -17.89 13.90 -19.86
CA GLU A 1 -19.19 13.42 -20.35
C GLU A 1 -20.09 14.61 -20.73
N SER A 2 -21.06 14.40 -21.63
CA SER A 2 -22.04 15.44 -21.97
C SER A 2 -22.99 15.65 -20.77
N LYS A 3 -23.31 16.91 -20.44
CA LYS A 3 -24.30 17.27 -19.40
C LYS A 3 -25.62 16.49 -19.52
N ASP A 4 -26.01 16.17 -20.76
CA ASP A 4 -27.27 15.47 -21.09
C ASP A 4 -27.27 13.99 -20.62
N LYS A 5 -26.12 13.43 -20.25
CA LYS A 5 -25.99 12.05 -19.76
C LYS A 5 -26.05 11.95 -18.24
N LEU A 6 -25.99 13.07 -17.52
CA LEU A 6 -26.11 13.07 -16.08
C LEU A 6 -27.54 12.76 -15.64
N SER A 7 -27.69 11.94 -14.61
CA SER A 7 -28.97 11.57 -14.02
C SER A 7 -28.86 11.41 -12.50
N GLY A 8 -30.01 11.39 -11.82
CA GLY A 8 -30.06 11.20 -10.37
C GLY A 8 -29.31 12.27 -9.59
N ASP A 9 -28.57 11.87 -8.55
CA ASP A 9 -27.86 12.80 -7.64
C ASP A 9 -26.75 13.58 -8.34
N ALA A 10 -26.07 12.98 -9.31
CA ALA A 10 -25.03 13.67 -10.07
C ALA A 10 -25.59 14.87 -10.86
N LYS A 11 -26.79 14.73 -11.44
CA LYS A 11 -27.48 15.84 -12.13
C LYS A 11 -27.89 16.92 -11.14
N ARG A 12 -28.46 16.52 -9.99
CA ARG A 12 -28.86 17.48 -8.95
C ARG A 12 -27.68 18.29 -8.43
N ALA A 13 -26.57 17.63 -8.13
CA ALA A 13 -25.35 18.30 -7.69
C ALA A 13 -24.81 19.28 -8.74
N MET A 14 -24.89 18.92 -10.00
CA MET A 14 -24.52 19.78 -11.10
C MET A 14 -25.41 21.02 -11.20
N ASP A 15 -26.75 20.82 -11.15
CA ASP A 15 -27.73 21.90 -11.21
C ASP A 15 -27.56 22.87 -10.02
N GLU A 16 -27.32 22.35 -8.81
CA GLU A 16 -27.03 23.13 -7.59
C GLU A 16 -25.73 23.93 -7.76
N PHE A 17 -24.66 23.33 -8.29
CA PHE A 17 -23.40 24.02 -8.53
C PHE A 17 -23.55 25.20 -9.49
N GLU A 18 -24.25 25.01 -10.62
CA GLU A 18 -24.54 26.09 -11.58
C GLU A 18 -25.42 27.20 -10.96
N GLN A 19 -26.40 26.85 -10.11
CA GLN A 19 -27.23 27.83 -9.41
C GLN A 19 -26.44 28.75 -8.45
N THR A 20 -25.32 28.25 -7.91
CA THR A 20 -24.42 29.06 -7.06
C THR A 20 -23.45 29.90 -7.88
N GLY A 21 -23.56 29.91 -9.21
CA GLY A 21 -22.69 30.65 -10.11
C GLY A 21 -21.41 29.89 -10.51
N GLY A 22 -21.37 28.57 -10.24
CA GLY A 22 -20.27 27.71 -10.69
C GLY A 22 -20.28 27.53 -12.19
N GLU A 23 -19.11 27.61 -12.82
CA GLU A 23 -18.94 27.41 -14.25
C GLU A 23 -18.36 26.00 -14.50
N VAL A 24 -18.92 25.33 -15.52
CA VAL A 24 -18.47 24.03 -15.96
C VAL A 24 -17.93 24.12 -17.37
N GLU A 25 -16.65 23.96 -17.50
CA GLU A 25 -15.95 23.94 -18.76
C GLU A 25 -15.75 22.54 -19.31
N ARG A 26 -15.77 22.41 -20.61
CA ARG A 26 -15.42 21.18 -21.27
C ARG A 26 -13.90 21.09 -21.38
N TRP A 27 -13.33 19.98 -20.97
CA TRP A 27 -11.89 19.74 -21.11
C TRP A 27 -11.42 19.93 -22.56
N SER A 28 -10.35 20.70 -22.72
CA SER A 28 -9.53 20.74 -23.93
C SER A 28 -8.04 20.76 -23.52
N PRO A 29 -7.14 20.29 -24.40
CA PRO A 29 -5.69 20.31 -24.11
C PRO A 29 -5.09 21.72 -23.96
N GLU A 30 -5.86 22.76 -24.31
CA GLU A 30 -5.46 24.15 -24.23
C GLU A 30 -5.76 24.78 -22.86
N ILE A 31 -6.51 24.07 -22.02
CA ILE A 31 -6.82 24.54 -20.66
C ILE A 31 -5.57 24.47 -19.82
N GLU A 32 -5.11 25.60 -19.34
CA GLU A 32 -4.04 25.66 -18.33
C GLU A 32 -4.61 25.35 -16.95
N LEU A 33 -4.08 24.30 -16.32
CA LEU A 33 -4.41 23.95 -14.94
C LEU A 33 -3.56 24.79 -13.99
N ASN A 34 -3.96 26.03 -13.77
CA ASN A 34 -3.29 27.00 -12.90
C ASN A 34 -4.16 27.27 -11.66
N ALA A 35 -4.03 26.44 -10.64
CA ALA A 35 -4.75 26.54 -9.39
C ALA A 35 -3.85 26.14 -8.22
N ASP A 36 -4.15 26.60 -6.99
CA ASP A 36 -3.45 26.12 -5.81
C ASP A 36 -3.72 24.63 -5.56
N TRP A 37 -4.95 24.21 -5.85
CA TRP A 37 -5.41 22.82 -5.70
C TRP A 37 -6.26 22.38 -6.89
N ILE A 38 -6.01 21.14 -7.32
CA ILE A 38 -6.87 20.40 -8.24
C ILE A 38 -7.57 19.31 -7.43
N VAL A 39 -8.88 19.19 -7.58
CA VAL A 39 -9.66 18.10 -6.98
C VAL A 39 -9.93 17.06 -8.07
N ASP A 40 -9.31 15.89 -7.91
CA ASP A 40 -9.53 14.72 -8.78
C ASP A 40 -10.74 13.93 -8.29
N ALA A 41 -11.82 13.98 -9.03
CA ALA A 41 -13.06 13.24 -8.82
C ALA A 41 -13.57 12.60 -10.11
N ILE A 42 -12.65 12.19 -11.02
CA ILE A 42 -13.01 11.71 -12.37
C ILE A 42 -13.50 10.25 -12.29
N PHE A 43 -12.76 9.38 -11.59
CA PHE A 43 -13.10 7.98 -11.42
C PHE A 43 -12.91 7.53 -9.96
N GLY A 44 -13.86 6.75 -9.44
CA GLY A 44 -13.77 6.05 -8.17
C GLY A 44 -13.54 4.55 -8.36
N ILE A 45 -13.98 3.75 -7.39
CA ILE A 45 -13.81 2.29 -7.33
C ILE A 45 -14.45 1.50 -8.47
N GLY A 46 -15.34 2.10 -9.25
CA GLY A 46 -16.01 1.45 -10.38
C GLY A 46 -15.13 1.24 -11.61
N LEU A 47 -13.91 1.78 -11.63
CA LEU A 47 -13.01 1.63 -12.76
C LEU A 47 -12.41 0.20 -12.80
N ASN A 48 -12.73 -0.52 -13.87
CA ASN A 48 -12.30 -1.91 -14.09
C ASN A 48 -11.73 -2.17 -15.49
N ARG A 49 -11.48 -1.11 -16.26
CA ARG A 49 -11.00 -1.18 -17.64
C ARG A 49 -9.94 -0.11 -17.89
N LYS A 50 -9.15 -0.31 -18.95
CA LYS A 50 -8.18 0.67 -19.40
C LYS A 50 -8.89 1.98 -19.76
N LEU A 51 -8.28 3.10 -19.38
CA LEU A 51 -8.79 4.43 -19.67
C LEU A 51 -8.72 4.75 -21.17
N GLU A 52 -9.72 5.48 -21.66
CA GLU A 52 -9.71 6.08 -22.98
C GLU A 52 -8.66 7.20 -23.07
N MET A 53 -8.19 7.50 -24.27
CA MET A 53 -7.16 8.51 -24.52
C MET A 53 -7.48 9.85 -23.85
N LEU A 54 -8.69 10.35 -24.02
CA LEU A 54 -9.12 11.62 -23.41
C LEU A 54 -8.88 11.68 -21.89
N HIS A 55 -9.21 10.61 -21.18
CA HIS A 55 -9.00 10.58 -19.74
C HIS A 55 -7.52 10.44 -19.35
N GLN A 56 -6.74 9.75 -20.17
CA GLN A 56 -5.28 9.68 -19.98
C GLN A 56 -4.65 11.05 -20.21
N ASP A 57 -5.11 11.82 -21.19
CA ASP A 57 -4.61 13.18 -21.46
C ASP A 57 -4.93 14.13 -20.30
N VAL A 58 -6.15 14.04 -19.74
CA VAL A 58 -6.53 14.82 -18.54
C VAL A 58 -5.62 14.47 -17.35
N ILE A 59 -5.44 13.19 -17.07
CA ILE A 59 -4.58 12.73 -15.97
C ILE A 59 -3.13 13.19 -16.19
N HIS A 60 -2.65 13.14 -17.42
CA HIS A 60 -1.32 13.61 -17.76
C HIS A 60 -1.15 15.10 -17.49
N ALA A 61 -2.14 15.92 -17.90
CA ALA A 61 -2.14 17.35 -17.62
C ALA A 61 -2.18 17.66 -16.12
N ILE A 62 -3.00 16.94 -15.35
CA ILE A 62 -3.02 17.05 -13.88
C ILE A 62 -1.63 16.75 -13.30
N ASN A 63 -1.01 15.63 -13.70
CA ASN A 63 0.29 15.22 -13.18
C ASN A 63 1.46 16.12 -13.61
N GLN A 64 1.29 16.91 -14.65
CA GLN A 64 2.27 17.90 -15.14
C GLN A 64 2.08 19.30 -14.53
N SER A 65 0.92 19.57 -13.93
CA SER A 65 0.65 20.86 -13.29
C SER A 65 1.52 21.03 -12.03
N GLU A 66 1.75 22.28 -11.65
CA GLU A 66 2.40 22.63 -10.38
C GLU A 66 1.41 22.67 -9.20
N SER A 67 0.13 22.46 -9.47
CA SER A 67 -0.95 22.45 -8.47
C SER A 67 -0.83 21.24 -7.56
N LYS A 68 -1.21 21.41 -6.29
CA LYS A 68 -1.43 20.28 -5.39
C LYS A 68 -2.69 19.52 -5.79
N VAL A 69 -2.67 18.21 -5.64
CA VAL A 69 -3.77 17.35 -6.06
C VAL A 69 -4.41 16.64 -4.89
N LEU A 70 -5.73 16.80 -4.75
CA LEU A 70 -6.58 16.06 -3.82
C LEU A 70 -7.44 15.06 -4.60
N SER A 71 -7.23 13.76 -4.42
CA SER A 71 -8.10 12.74 -5.00
C SER A 71 -9.23 12.35 -4.05
N ILE A 72 -10.44 12.26 -4.61
CA ILE A 72 -11.64 11.86 -3.90
C ILE A 72 -11.82 10.35 -4.03
N ASP A 73 -11.85 9.67 -2.91
CA ASP A 73 -12.00 8.24 -2.71
C ASP A 73 -10.77 7.41 -3.15
N ILE A 74 -10.31 7.59 -4.37
CA ILE A 74 -9.12 6.93 -4.95
C ILE A 74 -8.58 7.77 -6.10
N PRO A 75 -7.25 7.85 -6.29
CA PRO A 75 -6.68 8.50 -7.46
C PRO A 75 -7.23 7.92 -8.77
N SER A 76 -7.73 8.80 -9.64
CA SER A 76 -8.31 8.38 -10.92
C SER A 76 -7.30 7.59 -11.76
N GLY A 77 -7.72 6.44 -12.26
CA GLY A 77 -6.88 5.51 -13.01
C GLY A 77 -6.25 4.38 -12.19
N LEU A 78 -6.34 4.43 -10.86
CA LEU A 78 -5.87 3.40 -9.95
C LEU A 78 -6.96 2.37 -9.67
N CYS A 79 -6.62 1.08 -9.64
CA CYS A 79 -7.55 0.01 -9.23
C CYS A 79 -7.71 -0.02 -7.71
N GLY A 80 -8.94 0.15 -7.22
CA GLY A 80 -9.25 0.19 -5.80
C GLY A 80 -8.93 -1.09 -5.01
N SER A 81 -8.89 -2.23 -5.68
CA SER A 81 -8.62 -3.51 -5.03
C SER A 81 -7.15 -3.94 -5.12
N THR A 82 -6.46 -3.61 -6.21
CA THR A 82 -5.13 -4.17 -6.49
C THR A 82 -4.00 -3.14 -6.53
N GLY A 83 -4.31 -1.85 -6.67
CA GLY A 83 -3.32 -0.79 -6.87
C GLY A 83 -2.72 -0.74 -8.27
N LYS A 84 -3.22 -1.53 -9.22
CA LYS A 84 -2.75 -1.49 -10.60
C LYS A 84 -3.25 -0.25 -11.33
N ILE A 85 -2.44 0.29 -12.23
CA ILE A 85 -2.78 1.44 -13.06
C ILE A 85 -3.45 0.98 -14.35
N PHE A 86 -4.59 1.58 -14.69
CA PHE A 86 -5.35 1.32 -15.93
C PHE A 86 -4.98 2.28 -17.08
N GLY A 87 -3.71 2.35 -17.42
CA GLY A 87 -3.16 3.19 -18.47
C GLY A 87 -2.40 4.38 -17.90
N SER A 88 -3.08 5.29 -17.22
CA SER A 88 -2.49 6.39 -16.44
C SER A 88 -3.21 6.49 -15.10
N ALA A 89 -2.56 7.03 -14.08
CA ALA A 89 -3.20 7.36 -12.80
C ALA A 89 -2.76 8.74 -12.32
N VAL A 90 -3.64 9.41 -11.63
CA VAL A 90 -3.35 10.67 -10.92
C VAL A 90 -2.36 10.38 -9.81
N ARG A 91 -1.39 11.29 -9.64
CA ARG A 91 -0.47 11.32 -8.50
C ARG A 91 -0.92 12.41 -7.54
N ALA A 92 -1.66 12.01 -6.53
CA ALA A 92 -2.22 12.94 -5.55
C ALA A 92 -1.22 13.27 -4.45
N ASP A 93 -1.28 14.50 -3.93
CA ASP A 93 -0.64 14.87 -2.66
C ASP A 93 -1.44 14.33 -1.47
N LEU A 94 -2.77 14.34 -1.62
CA LEU A 94 -3.73 13.87 -0.63
C LEU A 94 -4.78 13.00 -1.30
N THR A 95 -5.21 11.94 -0.60
CA THR A 95 -6.41 11.17 -0.98
C THR A 95 -7.34 11.08 0.22
N THR A 96 -8.59 11.52 0.04
CA THR A 96 -9.64 11.27 1.04
C THR A 96 -10.43 10.03 0.62
N THR A 97 -10.47 8.99 1.47
CA THR A 97 -11.19 7.75 1.17
C THR A 97 -12.29 7.52 2.20
N TYR A 98 -13.41 6.95 1.76
CA TYR A 98 -14.65 6.92 2.52
C TYR A 98 -15.15 5.50 2.78
N VAL A 99 -15.91 5.32 3.89
CA VAL A 99 -16.60 4.10 4.30
C VAL A 99 -15.64 2.93 4.59
N GLY A 100 -14.74 2.62 3.68
CA GLY A 100 -13.72 1.57 3.82
C GLY A 100 -12.44 1.95 3.11
N LYS A 101 -11.29 1.69 3.74
CA LYS A 101 -9.98 1.88 3.11
C LYS A 101 -9.83 0.88 1.96
N LYS A 102 -9.53 1.39 0.76
CA LYS A 102 -9.33 0.54 -0.42
C LYS A 102 -7.96 -0.08 -0.38
N SER A 103 -7.87 -1.39 -0.51
CA SER A 103 -6.58 -2.12 -0.50
C SER A 103 -5.62 -1.62 -1.58
N GLY A 104 -6.15 -1.19 -2.73
CA GLY A 104 -5.35 -0.64 -3.82
C GLY A 104 -4.58 0.63 -3.49
N LEU A 105 -4.97 1.40 -2.45
CA LEU A 105 -4.20 2.56 -1.98
C LEU A 105 -2.88 2.16 -1.30
N TYR A 106 -2.76 0.91 -0.85
CA TYR A 106 -1.63 0.38 -0.08
C TYR A 106 -0.84 -0.69 -0.84
N LEU A 107 -1.30 -1.10 -2.02
CA LEU A 107 -0.72 -2.17 -2.82
C LEU A 107 -0.21 -1.65 -4.17
N ASP A 108 0.77 -2.35 -4.74
CA ASP A 108 1.36 -2.09 -6.07
C ASP A 108 1.74 -0.60 -6.25
N SER A 109 1.12 0.09 -7.20
CA SER A 109 1.38 1.52 -7.47
C SER A 109 0.57 2.48 -6.58
N GLY A 110 -0.29 1.95 -5.70
CA GLY A 110 -1.12 2.75 -4.81
C GLY A 110 -0.35 3.75 -3.95
N PRO A 111 0.70 3.33 -3.23
CA PRO A 111 1.51 4.23 -2.40
C PRO A 111 2.15 5.40 -3.17
N ASP A 112 2.50 5.18 -4.45
CA ASP A 112 3.09 6.22 -5.31
C ASP A 112 2.05 7.20 -5.87
N CYS A 113 0.77 6.80 -5.87
CA CYS A 113 -0.34 7.59 -6.43
C CYS A 113 -1.16 8.30 -5.36
N ALA A 114 -1.30 7.72 -4.17
CA ALA A 114 -2.28 8.16 -3.17
C ALA A 114 -1.83 9.36 -2.32
N GLY A 115 -0.53 9.62 -2.21
CA GLY A 115 -0.01 10.63 -1.29
C GLY A 115 -0.44 10.34 0.15
N LYS A 116 -0.76 11.38 0.93
CA LYS A 116 -1.25 11.21 2.29
C LYS A 116 -2.73 10.81 2.30
N ILE A 117 -3.04 9.68 2.92
CA ILE A 117 -4.41 9.13 2.94
C ILE A 117 -5.14 9.61 4.19
N PHE A 118 -6.33 10.16 3.99
CA PHE A 118 -7.29 10.48 5.04
C PHE A 118 -8.52 9.59 4.88
N PHE A 119 -8.98 9.06 6.00
CA PHE A 119 -10.15 8.18 6.03
C PHE A 119 -11.30 8.87 6.79
N SER A 120 -12.52 8.77 6.24
CA SER A 120 -13.74 9.11 6.92
C SER A 120 -14.75 7.97 6.75
N ASP A 121 -15.38 7.57 7.84
CA ASP A 121 -16.45 6.58 7.84
C ASP A 121 -17.81 7.17 7.44
N LEU A 122 -17.90 8.49 7.28
CA LEU A 122 -19.12 9.23 6.99
C LEU A 122 -20.23 8.99 8.03
N ASP A 123 -19.84 8.79 9.29
CA ASP A 123 -20.73 8.49 10.41
C ASP A 123 -21.63 7.24 10.20
N ILE A 124 -21.11 6.28 9.42
CA ILE A 124 -21.79 5.00 9.19
C ILE A 124 -21.74 4.15 10.46
N ASP A 125 -22.90 3.60 10.84
CA ASP A 125 -23.04 2.77 12.04
C ASP A 125 -22.07 1.58 12.05
N GLU A 126 -21.44 1.34 13.20
CA GLU A 126 -20.42 0.28 13.39
C GLU A 126 -20.97 -1.12 13.06
N SER A 127 -22.28 -1.34 13.20
CA SER A 127 -22.93 -2.60 12.84
C SER A 127 -22.84 -2.93 11.35
N PHE A 128 -22.60 -1.92 10.49
CA PHE A 128 -22.36 -2.13 9.06
C PHE A 128 -21.04 -2.90 8.82
N TYR A 129 -19.99 -2.52 9.55
CA TYR A 129 -18.67 -3.14 9.40
C TYR A 129 -18.63 -4.56 9.95
N SER A 130 -19.44 -4.88 10.95
CA SER A 130 -19.52 -6.24 11.53
C SER A 130 -20.01 -7.31 10.53
N LYS A 131 -20.66 -6.89 9.45
CA LYS A 131 -21.18 -7.77 8.38
C LYS A 131 -20.16 -8.05 7.27
N SER A 132 -19.02 -7.38 7.28
CA SER A 132 -17.98 -7.54 6.27
C SER A 132 -16.65 -7.90 6.95
N SER A 133 -15.90 -8.81 6.33
CA SER A 133 -14.53 -9.10 6.79
C SER A 133 -13.54 -8.37 5.89
N PRO A 134 -12.57 -7.63 6.45
CA PRO A 134 -11.54 -6.99 5.65
C PRO A 134 -10.68 -8.06 4.97
N VAL A 135 -10.32 -7.81 3.70
CA VAL A 135 -9.45 -8.70 2.92
C VAL A 135 -7.99 -8.57 3.36
N ILE A 136 -7.60 -7.37 3.81
CA ILE A 136 -6.24 -7.02 4.25
C ILE A 136 -6.37 -6.17 5.50
N GLN A 137 -5.51 -6.40 6.47
CA GLN A 137 -5.41 -5.60 7.68
C GLN A 137 -4.10 -4.82 7.68
N ILE A 138 -4.17 -3.55 8.06
CA ILE A 138 -2.99 -2.73 8.32
C ILE A 138 -2.53 -3.06 9.74
N ILE A 139 -1.29 -3.51 9.87
CA ILE A 139 -0.69 -3.79 11.19
C ILE A 139 -0.50 -2.46 11.92
N SER A 140 -1.05 -2.37 13.12
CA SER A 140 -0.95 -1.22 14.02
C SER A 140 0.08 -1.48 15.14
N GLU A 141 0.44 -0.44 15.87
CA GLU A 141 1.32 -0.56 17.04
C GLU A 141 0.70 -1.45 18.13
N SER A 142 -0.63 -1.43 18.30
CA SER A 142 -1.35 -2.30 19.22
C SER A 142 -1.19 -3.77 18.84
N ASP A 143 -1.32 -4.11 17.55
CA ASP A 143 -1.14 -5.50 17.08
C ASP A 143 0.26 -6.04 17.40
N VAL A 144 1.28 -5.18 17.30
CA VAL A 144 2.65 -5.54 17.67
C VAL A 144 2.80 -5.70 19.17
N SER A 145 2.21 -4.80 19.96
CA SER A 145 2.28 -4.84 21.42
C SER A 145 1.63 -6.09 22.00
N ASP A 146 0.53 -6.55 21.41
CA ASP A 146 -0.18 -7.75 21.82
C ASP A 146 0.64 -9.04 21.61
N VAL A 147 1.55 -9.03 20.62
CA VAL A 147 2.44 -10.16 20.32
C VAL A 147 3.74 -10.11 21.16
N LEU A 148 4.22 -8.91 21.46
CA LEU A 148 5.45 -8.72 22.24
C LEU A 148 5.18 -8.78 23.75
N VAL A 149 5.03 -10.01 24.27
CA VAL A 149 4.82 -10.25 25.69
C VAL A 149 6.09 -9.93 26.49
N HIS A 150 5.93 -9.33 27.65
CA HIS A 150 7.05 -9.08 28.56
C HIS A 150 7.72 -10.39 29.00
N ARG A 151 9.05 -10.46 28.89
CA ARG A 151 9.82 -11.66 29.25
C ARG A 151 10.09 -11.69 30.73
N ASN A 152 9.82 -12.83 31.37
CA ASN A 152 10.20 -13.05 32.74
C ASN A 152 11.73 -13.23 32.86
N GLN A 153 12.31 -12.79 33.96
CA GLN A 153 13.76 -12.90 34.19
C GLN A 153 14.28 -14.35 34.26
N THR A 154 13.42 -15.33 34.51
CA THR A 154 13.73 -16.73 34.60
C THR A 154 13.64 -17.49 33.29
N THR A 155 13.28 -16.84 32.18
CA THR A 155 13.17 -17.50 30.88
C THR A 155 14.54 -17.75 30.25
N HIS A 156 14.60 -18.79 29.42
CA HIS A 156 15.81 -19.13 28.68
C HIS A 156 15.53 -19.10 27.16
N LYS A 157 16.59 -19.16 26.34
CA LYS A 157 16.48 -19.06 24.89
C LYS A 157 15.48 -20.04 24.23
N GLY A 158 15.30 -21.23 24.82
CA GLY A 158 14.34 -22.21 24.31
C GLY A 158 12.88 -21.80 24.45
N ASP A 159 12.56 -20.91 25.42
CA ASP A 159 11.17 -20.43 25.64
C ASP A 159 10.71 -19.40 24.61
N HIS A 160 11.65 -18.86 23.83
CA HIS A 160 11.40 -17.77 22.88
C HIS A 160 11.41 -18.22 21.42
N GLY A 161 11.19 -19.51 21.20
CA GLY A 161 11.05 -20.08 19.86
C GLY A 161 12.36 -20.26 19.10
N HIS A 162 12.25 -20.98 18.01
CA HIS A 162 13.37 -21.31 17.12
C HIS A 162 12.96 -20.98 15.67
N VAL A 163 13.70 -20.09 15.03
CA VAL A 163 13.48 -19.71 13.65
C VAL A 163 14.49 -20.40 12.74
N LEU A 164 14.00 -21.11 11.72
CA LEU A 164 14.81 -21.66 10.64
C LEU A 164 14.68 -20.76 9.41
N MET A 165 15.80 -20.30 8.88
CA MET A 165 15.90 -19.55 7.66
C MET A 165 16.59 -20.35 6.58
N ILE A 166 16.04 -20.37 5.38
CA ILE A 166 16.57 -21.11 4.22
C ILE A 166 16.84 -20.09 3.12
N GLY A 167 18.10 -19.99 2.68
CA GLY A 167 18.48 -19.05 1.63
C GLY A 167 19.97 -18.76 1.59
N GLY A 168 20.35 -17.72 0.85
CA GLY A 168 21.74 -17.32 0.68
C GLY A 168 22.48 -18.24 -0.26
N ASN A 169 22.46 -17.92 -1.55
CA ASN A 169 23.32 -18.58 -2.54
C ASN A 169 24.67 -17.85 -2.62
N ASN A 170 25.64 -18.42 -3.34
CA ASN A 170 26.93 -17.80 -3.58
C ASN A 170 26.76 -16.39 -4.17
N GLY A 171 27.38 -15.39 -3.53
CA GLY A 171 27.22 -13.97 -3.86
C GLY A 171 25.97 -13.32 -3.26
N MET A 172 25.13 -14.05 -2.51
CA MET A 172 23.92 -13.58 -1.86
C MET A 172 23.93 -13.81 -0.33
N GLU A 173 25.08 -13.96 0.26
CA GLU A 173 25.28 -14.25 1.69
C GLU A 173 24.76 -13.13 2.59
N GLY A 174 24.78 -11.88 2.07
CA GLY A 174 24.34 -10.70 2.82
C GLY A 174 22.88 -10.76 3.22
N ALA A 175 21.99 -11.19 2.34
CA ALA A 175 20.55 -11.24 2.60
C ALA A 175 20.19 -12.18 3.76
N ILE A 176 20.69 -13.42 3.71
CA ILE A 176 20.40 -14.41 4.76
C ILE A 176 21.05 -14.02 6.09
N ARG A 177 22.21 -13.39 6.06
CA ARG A 177 22.87 -12.85 7.26
C ARG A 177 22.03 -11.77 7.93
N ILE A 178 21.55 -10.78 7.14
CA ILE A 178 20.71 -9.69 7.66
C ILE A 178 19.40 -10.24 8.21
N ALA A 179 18.80 -11.23 7.56
CA ALA A 179 17.59 -11.87 8.03
C ALA A 179 17.83 -12.58 9.38
N ALA A 180 18.93 -13.32 9.50
CA ALA A 180 19.28 -14.01 10.77
C ALA A 180 19.52 -13.00 11.90
N GLU A 181 20.25 -11.92 11.62
CA GLU A 181 20.48 -10.85 12.59
C GLU A 181 19.18 -10.15 12.99
N ALA A 182 18.31 -9.85 12.05
CA ALA A 182 17.01 -9.24 12.32
C ALA A 182 16.14 -10.16 13.22
N SER A 183 16.16 -11.46 12.97
CA SER A 183 15.42 -12.43 13.79
C SER A 183 15.91 -12.46 15.25
N LEU A 184 17.23 -12.46 15.45
CA LEU A 184 17.80 -12.37 16.81
C LEU A 184 17.40 -11.07 17.51
N ARG A 185 17.49 -9.94 16.80
CA ARG A 185 17.11 -8.62 17.32
C ARG A 185 15.63 -8.49 17.61
N ALA A 186 14.78 -9.13 16.79
CA ALA A 186 13.32 -9.21 17.03
C ALA A 186 12.98 -10.11 18.24
N GLY A 187 13.96 -10.86 18.76
CA GLY A 187 13.82 -11.59 20.01
C GLY A 187 13.65 -13.10 19.87
N SER A 188 13.93 -13.69 18.71
CA SER A 188 13.97 -15.15 18.59
C SER A 188 14.99 -15.75 19.57
N GLY A 189 14.60 -16.79 20.28
CA GLY A 189 15.46 -17.45 21.24
C GLY A 189 16.59 -18.24 20.58
N LEU A 190 16.30 -18.85 19.44
CA LEU A 190 17.24 -19.62 18.62
C LEU A 190 17.03 -19.25 17.15
N VAL A 191 18.13 -19.14 16.40
CA VAL A 191 18.10 -18.94 14.96
C VAL A 191 19.01 -19.96 14.29
N SER A 192 18.44 -20.73 13.37
CA SER A 192 19.17 -21.62 12.47
C SER A 192 19.10 -21.12 11.04
N VAL A 193 20.20 -21.27 10.32
CA VAL A 193 20.29 -20.95 8.88
C VAL A 193 20.68 -22.22 8.15
N LEU A 194 19.96 -22.51 7.06
CA LEU A 194 20.31 -23.53 6.09
C LEU A 194 20.74 -22.80 4.81
N SER A 195 22.01 -22.91 4.47
CA SER A 195 22.62 -22.17 3.34
C SER A 195 23.80 -22.91 2.72
N THR A 196 24.57 -22.23 1.88
CA THR A 196 25.84 -22.76 1.35
C THR A 196 26.92 -22.74 2.43
N SER A 197 27.94 -23.57 2.28
CA SER A 197 29.10 -23.60 3.19
C SER A 197 29.73 -22.23 3.36
N GLN A 198 29.92 -21.51 2.25
CA GLN A 198 30.49 -20.16 2.27
C GLN A 198 29.61 -19.15 3.07
N SER A 199 28.29 -19.18 2.89
CA SER A 199 27.38 -18.34 3.65
C SER A 199 27.45 -18.65 5.14
N CYS A 200 27.54 -19.94 5.49
CA CYS A 200 27.66 -20.38 6.89
C CYS A 200 28.96 -19.87 7.55
N GLU A 201 30.08 -19.90 6.84
CA GLU A 201 31.35 -19.37 7.35
C GLU A 201 31.28 -17.88 7.64
N ILE A 202 30.71 -17.10 6.72
CA ILE A 202 30.56 -15.63 6.85
C ILE A 202 29.62 -15.29 8.02
N ILE A 203 28.51 -16.01 8.16
CA ILE A 203 27.54 -15.76 9.24
C ILE A 203 28.19 -16.06 10.59
N ASN A 204 28.86 -17.22 10.73
CA ASN A 204 29.49 -17.64 11.99
C ASN A 204 30.62 -16.70 12.44
N GLN A 205 31.33 -16.06 11.50
CA GLN A 205 32.36 -15.07 11.84
C GLN A 205 31.78 -13.80 12.49
N ILE A 206 30.56 -13.45 12.11
CA ILE A 206 29.95 -12.16 12.54
C ILE A 206 28.93 -12.39 13.65
N ARG A 207 28.20 -13.51 13.61
CA ARG A 207 27.13 -13.89 14.53
C ARG A 207 27.29 -15.36 14.96
N PRO A 208 28.21 -15.66 15.87
CA PRO A 208 28.49 -17.04 16.30
C PRO A 208 27.31 -17.69 17.02
N GLU A 209 26.33 -16.91 17.47
CA GLU A 209 25.08 -17.40 18.08
C GLU A 209 24.09 -17.99 17.08
N VAL A 210 24.26 -17.77 15.78
CA VAL A 210 23.44 -18.34 14.73
C VAL A 210 23.94 -19.75 14.38
N MET A 211 23.07 -20.73 14.44
CA MET A 211 23.38 -22.11 14.05
C MET A 211 23.30 -22.26 12.55
N CYS A 212 24.43 -22.48 11.88
CA CYS A 212 24.47 -22.62 10.43
C CYS A 212 24.61 -24.08 10.00
N HIS A 213 23.80 -24.48 9.04
CA HIS A 213 23.78 -25.81 8.44
C HIS A 213 24.05 -25.72 6.94
N ASP A 214 24.99 -26.51 6.47
CA ASP A 214 25.32 -26.58 5.05
C ASP A 214 24.29 -27.44 4.31
N ALA A 215 23.57 -26.79 3.37
CA ALA A 215 22.53 -27.43 2.59
C ALA A 215 23.05 -28.61 1.73
N SER A 216 24.32 -28.59 1.33
CA SER A 216 24.92 -29.70 0.56
C SER A 216 25.04 -31.00 1.33
N LYS A 217 24.97 -30.93 2.66
CA LYS A 217 25.09 -32.08 3.56
C LYS A 217 23.76 -32.71 3.96
N LEU A 218 22.62 -32.12 3.57
CA LEU A 218 21.28 -32.64 3.91
C LEU A 218 20.88 -33.95 3.22
N GLY A 219 21.63 -34.41 2.23
CA GLY A 219 21.34 -35.65 1.49
C GLY A 219 22.24 -36.83 1.84
N SER A 220 23.05 -36.72 2.89
CA SER A 220 24.07 -37.72 3.25
C SER A 220 23.85 -38.36 4.64
N VAL A 221 22.60 -38.41 5.12
CA VAL A 221 22.22 -39.14 6.33
C VAL A 221 21.27 -40.26 5.97
#